data_8ebedc0166846b3dc9815b3a9290bfe0
#
_entry.id   8ebedc0166846b3dc9815b3a9290bfe0
#
_cell.length_a   1.000
_cell.length_b   1.000
_cell.length_c   1.000
_cell.angle_alpha   90.00
_cell.angle_beta   90.00
_cell.angle_gamma   90.00
#
_symmetry.space_group_name_H-M   'P 1'
#
loop_
_entity.id
_entity.type
_entity.pdbx_description
1 polymer ?
#
loop_
_entity_poly.entity_id
_entity_poly.type
_entity_poly.pdbx_seq_one_letter_code
_entity_poly.pdbx_strand_id
1 'polypeptide(L)'
;MTYKDQEEKLFTKWAQRARKLHDADMIAKDGLLYRGELWWDGLNQVHRPADEEQLWNDAGMSLMVLTKELDEEDCWDLRAESGRVPSPRLTERTAMRFFPNLELWVYGLMTIPERKPLPFGKADNATRLQGFYENAPIVRINCKKQPDTKAASNAVLQKYMENYADLLKEQITLYNTDIILCIGGQGIMVDFLQKHVYKDLEQVNRHCFYSPKANVLVVKQYHPNYNVYSRKEMYKGMIDDYQAFLKATPQFPTQR
;
A
#
# COMPACT_ATOMS: atom_id res chain seq x y z
N MET A 1 16.44 -0.79 -17.28
CA MET A 1 15.60 -1.91 -16.79
C MET A 1 14.41 -1.28 -16.09
N THR A 2 13.20 -1.57 -16.54
CA THR A 2 11.97 -1.01 -16.00
C THR A 2 11.67 -1.54 -14.60
N TYR A 3 10.78 -0.87 -13.85
CA TYR A 3 10.28 -1.42 -12.57
C TYR A 3 9.61 -2.78 -12.81
N LYS A 4 8.79 -2.89 -13.85
CA LYS A 4 8.14 -4.14 -14.24
C LYS A 4 9.15 -5.29 -14.45
N ASP A 5 10.25 -5.05 -15.16
CA ASP A 5 11.30 -6.07 -15.36
C ASP A 5 11.93 -6.51 -14.03
N GLN A 6 12.12 -5.59 -13.10
CA GLN A 6 12.68 -5.88 -11.79
C GLN A 6 11.71 -6.66 -10.90
N GLU A 7 10.42 -6.29 -10.93
CA GLU A 7 9.34 -7.00 -10.25
C GLU A 7 9.23 -8.45 -10.74
N GLU A 8 9.22 -8.70 -12.05
CA GLU A 8 9.15 -10.07 -12.60
C GLU A 8 10.34 -10.93 -12.17
N LYS A 9 11.54 -10.35 -12.08
CA LYS A 9 12.71 -11.04 -11.52
C LYS A 9 12.54 -11.36 -10.04
N LEU A 10 11.97 -10.44 -9.27
CA LEU A 10 11.68 -10.67 -7.87
C LEU A 10 10.65 -11.79 -7.68
N PHE A 11 9.56 -11.80 -8.44
CA PHE A 11 8.56 -12.87 -8.37
C PHE A 11 9.15 -14.24 -8.72
N THR A 12 10.08 -14.28 -9.67
CA THR A 12 10.82 -15.51 -9.98
C THR A 12 11.64 -15.99 -8.76
N LYS A 13 12.33 -15.09 -8.07
CA LYS A 13 13.06 -15.41 -6.83
C LYS A 13 12.10 -15.88 -5.72
N TRP A 14 10.93 -15.25 -5.62
CA TRP A 14 9.88 -15.63 -4.65
C TRP A 14 9.39 -17.05 -4.88
N ALA A 15 8.99 -17.38 -6.12
CA ALA A 15 8.55 -18.72 -6.48
C ALA A 15 9.62 -19.77 -6.20
N GLN A 16 10.89 -19.47 -6.50
CA GLN A 16 12.02 -20.37 -6.19
C GLN A 16 12.19 -20.59 -4.68
N ARG A 17 12.03 -19.52 -3.88
CA ARG A 17 12.09 -19.59 -2.41
C ARG A 17 10.92 -20.39 -1.84
N ALA A 18 9.70 -20.17 -2.34
CA ALA A 18 8.50 -20.89 -1.92
C ALA A 18 8.67 -22.40 -2.11
N ARG A 19 9.15 -22.84 -3.27
CA ARG A 19 9.45 -24.28 -3.51
C ARG A 19 10.46 -24.86 -2.52
N LYS A 20 11.50 -24.11 -2.15
CA LYS A 20 12.50 -24.53 -1.16
C LYS A 20 11.94 -24.63 0.26
N LEU A 21 10.97 -23.81 0.58
CA LEU A 21 10.31 -23.77 1.89
C LEU A 21 9.07 -24.68 1.96
N HIS A 22 8.73 -25.37 0.86
CA HIS A 22 7.49 -26.16 0.70
C HIS A 22 6.22 -25.31 0.91
N ASP A 23 6.30 -24.01 0.62
CA ASP A 23 5.15 -23.13 0.52
C ASP A 23 4.48 -23.28 -0.87
N ALA A 24 3.24 -22.81 -1.01
CA ALA A 24 2.60 -22.74 -2.32
C ALA A 24 3.43 -21.86 -3.27
N ASP A 25 3.68 -22.34 -4.49
CA ASP A 25 4.48 -21.61 -5.50
C ASP A 25 3.66 -20.61 -6.33
N MET A 26 2.37 -20.50 -6.06
CA MET A 26 1.47 -19.51 -6.62
C MET A 26 1.72 -18.15 -5.94
N ILE A 27 2.24 -17.20 -6.70
CA ILE A 27 2.64 -15.88 -6.22
C ILE A 27 1.73 -14.81 -6.81
N ALA A 28 0.97 -14.12 -5.96
CA ALA A 28 0.24 -12.93 -6.35
C ALA A 28 1.23 -11.82 -6.71
N LYS A 29 1.17 -11.34 -7.94
CA LYS A 29 2.00 -10.23 -8.41
C LYS A 29 1.46 -8.93 -7.85
N ASP A 30 2.36 -8.05 -7.43
CA ASP A 30 2.06 -6.75 -6.88
C ASP A 30 3.21 -5.78 -7.13
N GLY A 31 3.03 -4.50 -6.87
CA GLY A 31 4.06 -3.51 -7.12
C GLY A 31 3.49 -2.19 -7.61
N LEU A 32 4.11 -1.60 -8.63
CA LEU A 32 3.66 -0.35 -9.23
C LEU A 32 2.35 -0.57 -9.98
N LEU A 33 1.28 0.11 -9.53
CA LEU A 33 -0.06 -0.06 -10.10
C LEU A 33 -0.12 0.48 -11.54
N TYR A 34 -0.73 -0.30 -12.44
CA TYR A 34 -0.96 0.10 -13.82
C TYR A 34 -1.89 1.31 -13.90
N ARG A 35 -1.63 2.21 -14.86
CA ARG A 35 -2.34 3.49 -15.04
C ARG A 35 -2.85 3.71 -16.46
N GLY A 36 -2.87 2.65 -17.25
CA GLY A 36 -3.40 2.68 -18.60
C GLY A 36 -4.93 2.61 -18.66
N GLU A 37 -5.42 2.24 -19.83
CA GLU A 37 -6.83 2.12 -20.09
C GLU A 37 -7.51 1.06 -19.20
N LEU A 38 -8.70 1.37 -18.70
CA LEU A 38 -9.56 0.42 -18.00
C LEU A 38 -10.19 -0.58 -18.99
N TRP A 39 -10.19 -1.83 -18.62
CA TRP A 39 -10.82 -2.90 -19.39
C TRP A 39 -11.49 -3.93 -18.46
N TRP A 40 -12.25 -4.87 -19.03
CA TRP A 40 -12.92 -5.90 -18.26
C TRP A 40 -12.16 -7.22 -18.31
N ASP A 41 -11.89 -7.79 -17.13
CA ASP A 41 -11.41 -9.16 -16.95
C ASP A 41 -12.49 -9.95 -16.20
N GLY A 42 -13.26 -10.74 -16.93
CA GLY A 42 -14.46 -11.37 -16.40
C GLY A 42 -15.47 -10.32 -15.91
N LEU A 43 -15.67 -10.24 -14.61
CA LEU A 43 -16.57 -9.29 -13.96
C LEU A 43 -15.82 -8.08 -13.34
N ASN A 44 -14.48 -8.06 -13.42
CA ASN A 44 -13.66 -7.03 -12.82
C ASN A 44 -13.21 -6.01 -13.87
N GLN A 45 -13.25 -4.73 -13.51
CA GLN A 45 -12.64 -3.67 -14.29
C GLN A 45 -11.19 -3.50 -13.82
N VAL A 46 -10.24 -3.59 -14.71
CA VAL A 46 -8.81 -3.56 -14.41
C VAL A 46 -8.07 -2.62 -15.35
N HIS A 47 -6.92 -2.11 -14.90
CA HIS A 47 -6.03 -1.30 -15.73
C HIS A 47 -5.10 -2.14 -16.59
N ARG A 48 -4.74 -1.62 -17.76
CA ARG A 48 -3.64 -2.10 -18.59
C ARG A 48 -2.35 -1.36 -18.24
N PRO A 49 -1.17 -1.98 -18.47
CA PRO A 49 0.10 -1.26 -18.38
C PRO A 49 0.14 -0.06 -19.35
N ALA A 50 0.66 1.07 -18.89
CA ALA A 50 0.88 2.27 -19.68
C ALA A 50 2.15 3.00 -19.23
N ASP A 51 2.03 4.28 -18.85
CA ASP A 51 3.11 5.18 -18.48
C ASP A 51 3.29 5.34 -16.96
N GLU A 52 2.87 4.35 -16.17
CA GLU A 52 2.95 4.37 -14.70
C GLU A 52 4.37 4.60 -14.18
N GLU A 53 5.39 4.13 -14.89
CA GLU A 53 6.80 4.37 -14.50
C GLU A 53 7.19 5.83 -14.64
N GLN A 54 6.74 6.49 -15.70
CA GLN A 54 6.97 7.91 -15.89
C GLN A 54 6.20 8.70 -14.82
N LEU A 55 4.93 8.37 -14.58
CA LEU A 55 4.12 8.99 -13.53
C LEU A 55 4.77 8.86 -12.15
N TRP A 56 5.35 7.69 -11.84
CA TRP A 56 6.08 7.46 -10.60
C TRP A 56 7.34 8.33 -10.49
N ASN A 57 8.14 8.39 -11.56
CA ASN A 57 9.39 9.14 -11.58
C ASN A 57 9.18 10.66 -11.57
N ASP A 58 8.09 11.14 -12.18
CA ASP A 58 7.74 12.56 -12.25
C ASP A 58 6.93 13.04 -11.02
N ALA A 59 6.55 12.12 -10.13
CA ALA A 59 5.76 12.47 -8.95
C ALA A 59 6.56 13.33 -7.97
N GLY A 60 5.99 14.46 -7.57
CA GLY A 60 6.54 15.30 -6.49
C GLY A 60 6.51 14.61 -5.12
N MET A 61 5.66 13.58 -4.98
CA MET A 61 5.58 12.68 -3.83
C MET A 61 5.06 11.33 -4.27
N SER A 62 5.69 10.27 -3.76
CA SER A 62 5.32 8.87 -4.04
C SER A 62 4.81 8.17 -2.79
N LEU A 63 3.85 7.25 -2.98
CA LEU A 63 3.24 6.51 -1.88
C LEU A 63 3.23 5.01 -2.16
N MET A 64 3.71 4.24 -1.18
CA MET A 64 3.61 2.78 -1.15
C MET A 64 2.58 2.36 -0.11
N VAL A 65 1.72 1.42 -0.47
CA VAL A 65 0.77 0.77 0.45
C VAL A 65 1.26 -0.64 0.75
N LEU A 66 1.52 -0.94 2.03
CA LEU A 66 1.78 -2.30 2.49
C LEU A 66 0.50 -2.91 3.06
N THR A 67 0.13 -4.05 2.52
CA THR A 67 -1.02 -4.86 2.94
C THR A 67 -0.56 -6.23 3.42
N LYS A 68 -1.46 -7.01 4.04
CA LYS A 68 -1.12 -8.33 4.57
C LYS A 68 -0.93 -9.35 3.44
N GLU A 69 -2.03 -9.77 2.83
CA GLU A 69 -2.12 -10.76 1.75
C GLU A 69 -3.39 -10.52 0.92
N LEU A 70 -3.57 -11.29 -0.15
CA LEU A 70 -4.87 -11.46 -0.81
C LEU A 70 -5.75 -12.38 0.03
N ASP A 71 -6.99 -11.96 0.27
CA ASP A 71 -8.04 -12.74 0.93
C ASP A 71 -8.94 -13.37 -0.16
N GLU A 72 -8.34 -14.15 -1.06
CA GLU A 72 -8.98 -14.81 -2.20
C GLU A 72 -8.28 -16.13 -2.51
N GLU A 73 -9.02 -17.10 -3.05
CA GLU A 73 -8.45 -18.40 -3.47
C GLU A 73 -7.60 -18.28 -4.75
N ASP A 74 -7.93 -17.31 -5.60
CA ASP A 74 -7.28 -17.11 -6.89
C ASP A 74 -6.14 -16.09 -6.79
N CYS A 75 -5.04 -16.39 -7.47
CA CYS A 75 -3.90 -15.52 -7.60
C CYS A 75 -4.06 -14.61 -8.82
N TRP A 76 -4.12 -13.31 -8.62
CA TRP A 76 -4.19 -12.33 -9.71
C TRP A 76 -3.12 -11.23 -9.57
N ASP A 77 -2.96 -10.44 -10.60
CA ASP A 77 -1.97 -9.35 -10.63
C ASP A 77 -2.57 -8.08 -10.02
N LEU A 78 -2.19 -7.75 -8.78
CA LEU A 78 -2.68 -6.55 -8.10
C LEU A 78 -2.27 -5.26 -8.79
N ARG A 79 -1.25 -5.27 -9.65
CA ARG A 79 -0.83 -4.08 -10.40
C ARG A 79 -1.94 -3.59 -11.33
N ALA A 80 -2.82 -4.50 -11.76
CA ALA A 80 -3.98 -4.19 -12.59
C ALA A 80 -5.19 -3.63 -11.81
N GLU A 81 -5.10 -3.52 -10.48
CA GLU A 81 -6.22 -3.12 -9.63
C GLU A 81 -6.75 -1.72 -9.97
N SER A 82 -8.06 -1.59 -10.16
CA SER A 82 -8.74 -0.36 -10.56
C SER A 82 -9.53 0.35 -9.44
N GLY A 83 -9.29 0.05 -8.19
CA GLY A 83 -10.03 0.69 -7.09
C GLY A 83 -11.43 0.12 -6.87
N ARG A 84 -12.47 0.94 -6.80
CA ARG A 84 -13.85 0.57 -6.43
C ARG A 84 -14.59 -0.26 -7.47
N VAL A 85 -14.09 -1.41 -7.85
CA VAL A 85 -14.88 -2.31 -8.69
C VAL A 85 -15.82 -3.13 -7.80
N PRO A 86 -17.13 -3.14 -8.07
CA PRO A 86 -18.04 -4.05 -7.39
C PRO A 86 -17.66 -5.48 -7.74
N SER A 87 -16.99 -6.17 -6.83
CA SER A 87 -16.78 -7.59 -6.99
C SER A 87 -18.08 -8.30 -6.59
N PRO A 88 -18.72 -9.07 -7.49
CA PRO A 88 -19.89 -9.86 -7.15
C PRO A 88 -19.57 -11.00 -6.17
N ARG A 89 -18.29 -11.27 -5.90
CA ARG A 89 -17.82 -12.31 -4.96
C ARG A 89 -17.72 -11.81 -3.51
N LEU A 90 -17.63 -10.48 -3.32
CA LEU A 90 -17.57 -9.91 -1.98
C LEU A 90 -18.99 -9.58 -1.51
N THR A 91 -19.38 -10.10 -0.35
CA THR A 91 -20.61 -9.67 0.30
C THR A 91 -20.59 -8.15 0.43
N GLU A 92 -21.59 -7.48 -0.07
CA GLU A 92 -21.72 -6.02 -0.27
C GLU A 92 -21.14 -5.16 0.87
N ARG A 93 -21.20 -5.63 2.11
CA ARG A 93 -20.78 -4.88 3.29
C ARG A 93 -19.27 -4.79 3.49
N THR A 94 -18.50 -5.80 3.08
CA THR A 94 -17.05 -5.86 3.33
C THR A 94 -16.28 -5.17 2.20
N ALA A 95 -16.68 -5.40 0.95
CA ALA A 95 -16.13 -4.72 -0.22
C ALA A 95 -16.37 -3.19 -0.19
N MET A 96 -17.49 -2.76 0.39
CA MET A 96 -17.86 -1.35 0.47
C MET A 96 -16.97 -0.48 1.35
N ARG A 97 -16.06 -1.03 2.16
CA ARG A 97 -15.22 -0.24 3.07
C ARG A 97 -13.75 -0.19 2.67
N PHE A 98 -13.25 -1.23 2.01
CA PHE A 98 -11.83 -1.33 1.73
C PHE A 98 -11.34 -0.17 0.86
N PHE A 99 -11.78 -0.09 -0.39
CA PHE A 99 -11.38 0.97 -1.29
C PHE A 99 -11.79 2.37 -0.83
N PRO A 100 -13.04 2.61 -0.40
CA PRO A 100 -13.40 3.92 0.12
C PRO A 100 -12.49 4.46 1.23
N ASN A 101 -12.02 3.60 2.14
CA ASN A 101 -11.10 4.01 3.19
C ASN A 101 -9.68 4.17 2.65
N LEU A 102 -9.18 3.22 1.86
CA LEU A 102 -7.85 3.28 1.27
C LEU A 102 -7.67 4.54 0.40
N GLU A 103 -8.61 4.77 -0.50
CA GLU A 103 -8.62 5.95 -1.39
C GLU A 103 -8.62 7.27 -0.61
N LEU A 104 -9.41 7.34 0.48
CA LEU A 104 -9.46 8.53 1.34
C LEU A 104 -8.12 8.78 2.06
N TRP A 105 -7.48 7.72 2.54
CA TRP A 105 -6.17 7.83 3.19
C TRP A 105 -5.06 8.22 2.22
N VAL A 106 -5.02 7.56 1.07
CA VAL A 106 -4.07 7.89 -0.02
C VAL A 106 -4.25 9.33 -0.47
N TYR A 107 -5.48 9.75 -0.75
CA TYR A 107 -5.79 11.14 -1.10
C TYR A 107 -5.30 12.13 -0.04
N GLY A 108 -5.61 11.86 1.24
CA GLY A 108 -5.17 12.71 2.34
C GLY A 108 -3.66 12.83 2.43
N LEU A 109 -2.93 11.70 2.39
CA LEU A 109 -1.47 11.69 2.52
C LEU A 109 -0.77 12.37 1.33
N MET A 110 -1.25 12.18 0.11
CA MET A 110 -0.59 12.72 -1.08
C MET A 110 -0.95 14.18 -1.39
N THR A 111 -2.07 14.71 -0.88
CA THR A 111 -2.51 16.08 -1.24
C THR A 111 -2.24 17.13 -0.17
N ILE A 112 -1.99 16.74 1.09
CA ILE A 112 -1.81 17.68 2.21
C ILE A 112 -0.53 18.53 2.13
N PRO A 113 0.63 18.02 1.68
CA PRO A 113 1.82 18.85 1.57
C PRO A 113 1.62 20.09 0.70
N GLU A 114 0.76 19.99 -0.30
CA GLU A 114 0.49 21.09 -1.24
C GLU A 114 -0.71 21.96 -0.82
N ARG A 115 -1.60 21.46 0.05
CA ARG A 115 -2.87 22.12 0.38
C ARG A 115 -3.26 21.90 1.83
N LYS A 116 -4.00 22.85 2.40
CA LYS A 116 -4.67 22.59 3.68
C LYS A 116 -5.59 21.38 3.57
N PRO A 117 -5.55 20.46 4.53
CA PRO A 117 -6.41 19.27 4.49
C PRO A 117 -7.87 19.66 4.39
N LEU A 118 -8.57 18.97 3.53
CA LEU A 118 -10.02 19.14 3.45
C LEU A 118 -10.69 18.54 4.71
N PRO A 119 -11.67 19.24 5.30
CA PRO A 119 -12.53 18.62 6.29
C PRO A 119 -13.13 17.32 5.77
N PHE A 120 -13.30 16.32 6.62
CA PHE A 120 -13.75 14.99 6.23
C PHE A 120 -14.95 15.00 5.26
N GLY A 121 -16.01 15.77 5.56
CA GLY A 121 -17.19 15.84 4.70
C GLY A 121 -16.95 16.41 3.29
N LYS A 122 -15.83 17.15 3.08
CA LYS A 122 -15.40 17.59 1.74
C LYS A 122 -14.39 16.64 1.12
N ALA A 123 -13.56 15.98 1.93
CA ALA A 123 -12.60 15.00 1.45
C ALA A 123 -13.30 13.72 0.98
N ASP A 124 -14.33 13.28 1.71
CA ASP A 124 -15.09 12.05 1.43
C ASP A 124 -16.07 12.21 0.25
N ASN A 125 -15.51 12.36 -0.94
CA ASN A 125 -16.24 12.39 -2.20
C ASN A 125 -15.84 11.20 -3.06
N ALA A 126 -16.74 10.25 -3.24
CA ALA A 126 -16.49 8.97 -3.88
C ALA A 126 -15.85 9.09 -5.28
N THR A 127 -16.44 9.91 -6.15
CA THR A 127 -15.94 10.09 -7.54
C THR A 127 -14.53 10.70 -7.56
N ARG A 128 -14.28 11.70 -6.70
CA ARG A 128 -12.95 12.33 -6.59
C ARG A 128 -11.92 11.36 -6.08
N LEU A 129 -12.24 10.60 -5.02
CA LEU A 129 -11.31 9.68 -4.39
C LEU A 129 -10.93 8.55 -5.31
N GLN A 130 -11.92 7.94 -5.97
CA GLN A 130 -11.69 6.91 -6.98
C GLN A 130 -10.84 7.45 -8.14
N GLY A 131 -11.25 8.56 -8.75
CA GLY A 131 -10.49 9.16 -9.85
C GLY A 131 -9.07 9.55 -9.47
N PHE A 132 -8.84 10.00 -8.22
CA PHE A 132 -7.50 10.26 -7.72
C PHE A 132 -6.69 8.97 -7.58
N TYR A 133 -7.24 7.95 -6.92
CA TYR A 133 -6.56 6.67 -6.69
C TYR A 133 -6.17 5.98 -8.00
N GLU A 134 -7.08 6.00 -8.98
CA GLU A 134 -6.87 5.37 -10.30
C GLU A 134 -5.79 6.06 -11.14
N ASN A 135 -5.43 7.31 -10.84
CA ASN A 135 -4.43 8.09 -11.59
C ASN A 135 -3.19 8.44 -10.78
N ALA A 136 -3.19 8.27 -9.47
CA ALA A 136 -2.04 8.57 -8.63
C ALA A 136 -0.93 7.52 -8.79
N PRO A 137 0.36 7.91 -8.74
CA PRO A 137 1.49 7.00 -8.72
C PRO A 137 1.53 6.26 -7.37
N ILE A 138 1.11 5.02 -7.36
CA ILE A 138 0.99 4.19 -6.16
C ILE A 138 1.66 2.84 -6.39
N VAL A 139 2.48 2.43 -5.44
CA VAL A 139 2.96 1.06 -5.30
C VAL A 139 2.09 0.36 -4.26
N ARG A 140 1.60 -0.84 -4.54
CA ARG A 140 0.92 -1.68 -3.57
C ARG A 140 1.63 -3.01 -3.44
N ILE A 141 2.00 -3.37 -2.21
CA ILE A 141 2.76 -4.58 -1.89
C ILE A 141 2.03 -5.37 -0.80
N ASN A 142 1.75 -6.64 -1.07
CA ASN A 142 1.35 -7.60 -0.06
C ASN A 142 2.58 -8.17 0.64
N CYS A 143 2.60 -8.12 1.96
CA CYS A 143 3.69 -8.69 2.75
C CYS A 143 3.76 -10.21 2.67
N LYS A 144 2.63 -10.89 2.41
CA LYS A 144 2.56 -12.32 2.07
C LYS A 144 2.04 -12.46 0.64
N LYS A 145 2.80 -13.17 -0.21
CA LYS A 145 2.51 -13.28 -1.65
C LYS A 145 1.55 -14.42 -2.00
N GLN A 146 1.50 -15.46 -1.20
CA GLN A 146 0.55 -16.55 -1.43
C GLN A 146 -0.84 -16.11 -0.99
N PRO A 147 -1.85 -16.26 -1.85
CA PRO A 147 -3.23 -16.04 -1.45
C PRO A 147 -3.66 -17.03 -0.37
N ASP A 148 -4.67 -16.70 0.39
CA ASP A 148 -5.23 -17.55 1.43
C ASP A 148 -6.75 -17.38 1.46
N THR A 149 -7.49 -18.45 1.78
CA THR A 149 -8.96 -18.41 1.90
C THR A 149 -9.42 -17.71 3.18
N LYS A 150 -8.49 -17.46 4.10
CA LYS A 150 -8.73 -16.76 5.36
C LYS A 150 -7.59 -15.80 5.63
N ALA A 151 -7.92 -14.63 6.15
CA ALA A 151 -6.93 -13.66 6.56
C ALA A 151 -5.89 -14.30 7.51
N ALA A 152 -4.62 -14.24 7.12
CA ALA A 152 -3.53 -14.78 7.91
C ALA A 152 -3.51 -14.15 9.30
N SER A 153 -3.29 -14.96 10.33
CA SER A 153 -3.01 -14.43 11.66
C SER A 153 -1.73 -13.61 11.67
N ASN A 154 -1.61 -12.68 12.61
CA ASN A 154 -0.40 -11.87 12.72
C ASN A 154 0.86 -12.72 12.91
N ALA A 155 0.78 -13.86 13.59
CA ALA A 155 1.92 -14.78 13.78
C ALA A 155 2.33 -15.45 12.46
N VAL A 156 1.37 -15.87 11.63
CA VAL A 156 1.63 -16.43 10.29
C VAL A 156 2.27 -15.37 9.39
N LEU A 157 1.71 -14.17 9.38
CA LEU A 157 2.26 -13.05 8.60
C LEU A 157 3.70 -12.73 9.02
N GLN A 158 3.96 -12.61 10.32
CA GLN A 158 5.30 -12.31 10.84
C GLN A 158 6.32 -13.38 10.45
N LYS A 159 5.96 -14.68 10.63
CA LYS A 159 6.81 -15.79 10.22
C LYS A 159 7.11 -15.76 8.73
N TYR A 160 6.09 -15.48 7.90
CA TYR A 160 6.27 -15.35 6.46
C TYR A 160 7.24 -14.22 6.11
N MET A 161 7.01 -13.02 6.65
CA MET A 161 7.87 -11.86 6.39
C MET A 161 9.33 -12.12 6.81
N GLU A 162 9.59 -12.86 7.89
CA GLU A 162 10.95 -13.25 8.28
C GLU A 162 11.57 -14.25 7.29
N ASN A 163 10.82 -15.23 6.81
CA ASN A 163 11.30 -16.22 5.84
C ASN A 163 11.66 -15.61 4.47
N TYR A 164 11.04 -14.48 4.11
CA TYR A 164 11.21 -13.78 2.85
C TYR A 164 11.78 -12.36 3.04
N ALA A 165 12.46 -12.11 4.17
CA ALA A 165 12.84 -10.75 4.57
C ALA A 165 13.75 -10.03 3.57
N ASP A 166 14.69 -10.72 2.96
CA ASP A 166 15.60 -10.20 1.94
C ASP A 166 14.86 -9.79 0.67
N LEU A 167 13.91 -10.63 0.21
CA LEU A 167 13.12 -10.36 -1.00
C LEU A 167 12.11 -9.22 -0.76
N LEU A 168 11.46 -9.21 0.41
CA LEU A 168 10.52 -8.14 0.75
C LEU A 168 11.26 -6.80 0.93
N LYS A 169 12.45 -6.81 1.54
CA LYS A 169 13.31 -5.64 1.60
C LYS A 169 13.72 -5.16 0.20
N GLU A 170 14.18 -6.08 -0.68
CA GLU A 170 14.56 -5.76 -2.06
C GLU A 170 13.40 -5.08 -2.79
N GLN A 171 12.18 -5.60 -2.64
CA GLN A 171 11.00 -5.01 -3.27
C GLN A 171 10.63 -3.63 -2.70
N ILE A 172 10.62 -3.47 -1.37
CA ILE A 172 10.29 -2.19 -0.73
C ILE A 172 11.29 -1.10 -1.13
N THR A 173 12.58 -1.44 -1.17
CA THR A 173 13.64 -0.46 -1.51
C THR A 173 13.74 -0.15 -2.99
N LEU A 174 13.16 -0.98 -3.86
CA LEU A 174 13.17 -0.80 -5.31
C LEU A 174 12.63 0.57 -5.75
N TYR A 175 11.59 1.04 -5.09
CA TYR A 175 10.82 2.21 -5.54
C TYR A 175 11.28 3.55 -4.96
N ASN A 176 12.14 3.54 -3.94
CA ASN A 176 12.59 4.76 -3.28
C ASN A 176 11.44 5.72 -2.94
N THR A 177 10.42 5.21 -2.23
CA THR A 177 9.18 5.93 -1.94
C THR A 177 9.33 6.96 -0.81
N ASP A 178 8.53 8.03 -0.82
CA ASP A 178 8.51 9.04 0.24
C ASP A 178 7.62 8.62 1.43
N ILE A 179 6.47 8.00 1.14
CA ILE A 179 5.51 7.56 2.16
C ILE A 179 5.21 6.08 2.03
N ILE A 180 5.28 5.35 3.14
CA ILE A 180 4.82 3.97 3.24
C ILE A 180 3.60 3.93 4.16
N LEU A 181 2.43 3.59 3.62
CA LEU A 181 1.20 3.39 4.37
C LEU A 181 1.04 1.91 4.73
N CYS A 182 1.27 1.55 5.99
CA CYS A 182 1.07 0.19 6.52
C CYS A 182 -0.36 0.03 6.99
N ILE A 183 -1.15 -0.84 6.36
CA ILE A 183 -2.56 -1.05 6.68
C ILE A 183 -2.83 -2.44 7.27
N GLY A 184 -3.41 -2.45 8.46
CA GLY A 184 -3.66 -3.67 9.23
C GLY A 184 -2.41 -4.18 9.97
N GLY A 185 -2.43 -5.44 10.41
CA GLY A 185 -1.27 -6.11 11.01
C GLY A 185 -0.81 -5.59 12.39
N GLN A 186 -1.55 -4.67 13.02
CA GLN A 186 -1.29 -4.17 14.38
C GLN A 186 0.17 -3.67 14.65
N GLY A 187 0.88 -3.23 13.62
CA GLY A 187 2.26 -2.74 13.75
C GLY A 187 3.34 -3.67 13.22
N ILE A 188 3.05 -4.94 12.93
CA ILE A 188 4.03 -5.93 12.46
C ILE A 188 4.81 -5.45 11.23
N MET A 189 4.15 -4.74 10.31
CA MET A 189 4.81 -4.18 9.13
C MET A 189 5.80 -3.08 9.50
N VAL A 190 5.46 -2.23 10.47
CA VAL A 190 6.35 -1.18 10.98
C VAL A 190 7.56 -1.81 11.68
N ASP A 191 7.34 -2.83 12.51
CA ASP A 191 8.41 -3.58 13.19
C ASP A 191 9.36 -4.23 12.16
N PHE A 192 8.80 -4.79 11.09
CA PHE A 192 9.58 -5.34 9.98
C PHE A 192 10.41 -4.26 9.28
N LEU A 193 9.81 -3.12 8.95
CA LEU A 193 10.51 -2.01 8.32
C LEU A 193 11.67 -1.50 9.19
N GLN A 194 11.44 -1.35 10.49
CA GLN A 194 12.48 -0.94 11.44
C GLN A 194 13.60 -1.99 11.55
N LYS A 195 13.24 -3.27 11.62
CA LYS A 195 14.20 -4.36 11.77
C LYS A 195 15.03 -4.63 10.52
N HIS A 196 14.44 -4.57 9.33
CA HIS A 196 15.06 -5.08 8.10
C HIS A 196 15.38 -4.00 7.07
N VAL A 197 14.66 -2.88 7.05
CA VAL A 197 14.77 -1.86 5.99
C VAL A 197 15.38 -0.57 6.51
N TYR A 198 14.73 0.09 7.46
CA TYR A 198 15.09 1.42 7.96
C TYR A 198 15.48 1.34 9.44
N LYS A 199 16.77 1.11 9.71
CA LYS A 199 17.30 0.90 11.07
C LYS A 199 17.16 2.10 12.01
N ASP A 200 16.98 3.28 11.44
CA ASP A 200 16.79 4.56 12.13
C ASP A 200 15.33 5.01 12.15
N LEU A 201 14.38 4.09 11.84
CA LEU A 201 12.96 4.38 11.89
C LEU A 201 12.51 4.58 13.34
N GLU A 202 12.05 5.78 13.66
CA GLU A 202 11.60 6.16 15.01
C GLU A 202 10.15 6.60 15.00
N GLN A 203 9.43 6.30 16.09
CA GLN A 203 8.06 6.73 16.25
C GLN A 203 8.01 8.23 16.58
N VAL A 204 7.32 9.02 15.76
CA VAL A 204 7.11 10.46 15.96
C VAL A 204 5.82 10.72 16.75
N ASN A 205 4.74 10.02 16.39
CA ASN A 205 3.44 10.09 17.08
C ASN A 205 2.68 8.77 16.90
N ARG A 206 1.37 8.75 17.18
CA ARG A 206 0.57 7.52 17.16
C ARG A 206 0.57 6.82 15.79
N HIS A 207 0.49 7.56 14.69
CA HIS A 207 0.40 7.02 13.34
C HIS A 207 1.70 7.12 12.56
N CYS A 208 2.59 8.07 12.86
CA CYS A 208 3.75 8.42 12.07
C CYS A 208 5.06 7.90 12.68
N PHE A 209 5.87 7.27 11.84
CA PHE A 209 7.25 6.86 12.10
C PHE A 209 8.13 7.45 11.00
N TYR A 210 9.32 7.89 11.33
CA TYR A 210 10.19 8.57 10.36
C TYR A 210 11.61 8.03 10.40
N SER A 211 12.18 7.80 9.21
CA SER A 211 13.60 7.51 9.02
C SER A 211 14.30 8.74 8.45
N PRO A 212 15.06 9.50 9.25
CA PRO A 212 15.77 10.68 8.78
C PRO A 212 16.81 10.38 7.69
N LYS A 213 17.49 9.22 7.77
CA LYS A 213 18.53 8.86 6.80
C LYS A 213 17.97 8.53 5.43
N ALA A 214 16.83 7.86 5.39
CA ALA A 214 16.16 7.52 4.15
C ALA A 214 15.20 8.62 3.68
N ASN A 215 14.86 9.58 4.56
CA ASN A 215 13.82 10.58 4.38
C ASN A 215 12.46 9.95 4.03
N VAL A 216 12.10 8.86 4.72
CA VAL A 216 10.87 8.10 4.49
C VAL A 216 9.95 8.22 5.69
N LEU A 217 8.70 8.59 5.42
CA LEU A 217 7.62 8.55 6.40
C LEU A 217 6.89 7.22 6.31
N VAL A 218 6.76 6.52 7.43
CA VAL A 218 5.91 5.33 7.57
C VAL A 218 4.67 5.71 8.36
N VAL A 219 3.50 5.48 7.78
CA VAL A 219 2.20 5.75 8.42
C VAL A 219 1.53 4.42 8.75
N LYS A 220 1.22 4.21 10.02
CA LYS A 220 0.50 3.04 10.51
C LYS A 220 -0.99 3.32 10.59
N GLN A 221 -1.81 2.49 9.93
CA GLN A 221 -3.27 2.63 9.95
C GLN A 221 -3.95 1.27 10.18
N TYR A 222 -5.19 1.31 10.62
CA TYR A 222 -6.04 0.12 10.76
C TYR A 222 -6.29 -0.53 9.39
N HIS A 223 -6.76 -1.78 9.42
CA HIS A 223 -7.27 -2.40 8.19
C HIS A 223 -8.47 -1.58 7.68
N PRO A 224 -8.62 -1.36 6.35
CA PRO A 224 -9.72 -0.53 5.83
C PRO A 224 -11.12 -1.03 6.20
N ASN A 225 -11.29 -2.34 6.40
CA ASN A 225 -12.54 -2.95 6.85
C ASN A 225 -12.74 -2.92 8.39
N TYR A 226 -11.82 -2.29 9.14
CA TYR A 226 -11.95 -2.18 10.59
C TYR A 226 -13.19 -1.37 10.96
N ASN A 227 -14.00 -1.90 11.90
CA ASN A 227 -15.34 -1.39 12.17
C ASN A 227 -15.54 -0.83 13.58
N VAL A 228 -14.51 -0.85 14.44
CA VAL A 228 -14.58 -0.28 15.80
C VAL A 228 -14.58 1.24 15.77
N TYR A 229 -13.85 1.84 14.83
CA TYR A 229 -13.85 3.28 14.60
C TYR A 229 -14.62 3.63 13.33
N SER A 230 -15.26 4.79 13.35
CA SER A 230 -15.88 5.33 12.15
C SER A 230 -14.82 5.73 11.12
N ARG A 231 -15.21 5.75 9.84
CA ARG A 231 -14.37 6.21 8.75
C ARG A 231 -13.80 7.62 9.00
N LYS A 232 -14.63 8.51 9.57
CA LYS A 232 -14.24 9.87 9.95
C LYS A 232 -13.15 9.90 11.02
N GLU A 233 -13.30 9.08 12.08
CA GLU A 233 -12.33 9.02 13.18
C GLU A 233 -10.98 8.48 12.69
N MET A 234 -10.97 7.40 11.89
CA MET A 234 -9.75 6.85 11.32
C MET A 234 -9.02 7.86 10.43
N TYR A 235 -9.76 8.53 9.55
CA TYR A 235 -9.20 9.57 8.69
C TYR A 235 -8.64 10.73 9.51
N LYS A 236 -9.47 11.31 10.40
CA LYS A 236 -9.09 12.48 11.18
C LYS A 236 -7.85 12.21 12.05
N GLY A 237 -7.81 11.08 12.76
CA GLY A 237 -6.67 10.74 13.61
C GLY A 237 -5.36 10.64 12.83
N MET A 238 -5.38 9.96 11.69
CA MET A 238 -4.21 9.83 10.82
C MET A 238 -3.76 11.20 10.26
N ILE A 239 -4.70 12.02 9.78
CA ILE A 239 -4.38 13.31 9.15
C ILE A 239 -3.90 14.33 10.18
N ASP A 240 -4.47 14.36 11.37
CA ASP A 240 -4.00 15.26 12.44
C ASP A 240 -2.53 14.93 12.82
N ASP A 241 -2.19 13.65 12.94
CA ASP A 241 -0.83 13.18 13.22
C ASP A 241 0.14 13.48 12.06
N TYR A 242 -0.30 13.27 10.83
CA TYR A 242 0.50 13.60 9.64
C TYR A 242 0.80 15.10 9.54
N GLN A 243 -0.18 15.96 9.81
CA GLN A 243 0.03 17.39 9.85
C GLN A 243 0.99 17.82 10.96
N ALA A 244 0.89 17.21 12.15
CA ALA A 244 1.82 17.45 13.24
C ALA A 244 3.25 17.06 12.83
N PHE A 245 3.43 15.92 12.14
CA PHE A 245 4.71 15.50 11.57
C PHE A 245 5.25 16.52 10.57
N LEU A 246 4.45 16.96 9.58
CA LEU A 246 4.89 17.93 8.56
C LEU A 246 5.33 19.26 9.17
N LYS A 247 4.67 19.72 10.23
CA LYS A 247 5.08 20.93 10.97
C LYS A 247 6.42 20.76 11.68
N ALA A 248 6.69 19.57 12.22
CA ALA A 248 7.93 19.26 12.94
C ALA A 248 9.08 18.93 11.98
N THR A 249 8.80 18.56 10.73
CA THR A 249 9.75 18.09 9.72
C THR A 249 9.56 18.84 8.39
N PRO A 250 9.85 20.15 8.35
CA PRO A 250 9.56 20.99 7.18
C PRO A 250 10.39 20.63 5.94
N GLN A 251 11.46 19.88 6.10
CA GLN A 251 12.29 19.35 5.00
C GLN A 251 11.66 18.12 4.29
N PHE A 252 10.56 17.57 4.80
CA PHE A 252 9.85 16.44 4.19
C PHE A 252 8.63 16.93 3.37
N PRO A 253 8.36 16.36 2.18
CA PRO A 253 9.28 15.56 1.38
C PRO A 253 10.38 16.44 0.78
N THR A 254 11.56 15.90 0.56
CA THR A 254 12.56 16.57 -0.28
C THR A 254 12.02 16.60 -1.71
N GLN A 255 11.96 17.77 -2.33
CA GLN A 255 11.66 17.86 -3.77
C GLN A 255 12.64 16.95 -4.52
N ARG A 256 12.12 16.01 -5.31
CA ARG A 256 12.91 15.14 -6.17
C ARG A 256 13.47 15.90 -7.36
#